data_61f3e8f8e709bc68545d3ef4ae5805e5
#
_entry.id   61f3e8f8e709bc68545d3ef4ae5805e5
#
_cell.length_a   1.000
_cell.length_b   1.000
_cell.length_c   1.000
_cell.angle_alpha   90.00
_cell.angle_beta   90.00
_cell.angle_gamma   90.00
#
_symmetry.space_group_name_H-M   'P 1'
#
loop_
_entity.id
_entity.type
_entity.pdbx_description
1 polymer ?
#
loop_
_entity_poly.entity_id
_entity_poly.type
_entity_poly.pdbx_seq_one_letter_code
_entity_poly.pdbx_strand_id
1 'polypeptide(L)'
;MTQPASNHDAQKVLVFDFGAQYAQLIARRVRDLHVYSEIVPCDISADEVRAMAPSALILSGGPASVYAEDAPTVDPAIYDLGLPILGFCYGHQVTAVALGGEVGHSEIGEYGPATIERDRESKLFNATPLEQTVWMSHRDAVSCVPEGFAVTASTSVCPVAAMEDAERHIYTTQFHPEVKHTEYGQQLLRNFLFDICGLEATWTMDNLVETMVGEFRAAVGEDRVILALSGGVDSSVVAALGARAVGRQMTCVFINHGLLRKGEPEQVEEVFTKQFDVDFVHVHAEERYAALLDGVTDPEEKRRIIGTQFWNEFFAVAKELEQDGRPVKYLAQGTIYPDIIESGARKTGGKTATIKSHHNLIPFPEGVHFDLIEPLDHFFKDEVRELGLALGLPEHIVYRQPFPGPGLAIRIIGAVSPEKLEILKNADAIVREELDAYNARLFEQTGERNSEHACWQYFCVLPDIKSVGVMGDERTYARPVILRAVESSDAMTADWARLPYEVLARISGRIVAEVPGINRVAYDITSKPPATIEWE
;
A
#
# COMPACT_ATOMS: atom_id res chain seq x y z
N MET A 1 -9.48 -26.51 -9.43
CA MET A 1 -10.27 -26.77 -8.21
C MET A 1 -10.55 -25.40 -7.64
N THR A 2 -11.82 -25.00 -7.58
CA THR A 2 -12.26 -23.76 -6.92
C THR A 2 -11.86 -23.85 -5.46
N GLN A 3 -11.08 -22.89 -4.96
CA GLN A 3 -10.87 -22.71 -3.51
C GLN A 3 -12.25 -22.68 -2.83
N PRO A 4 -12.42 -23.29 -1.65
CA PRO A 4 -13.63 -23.06 -0.87
C PRO A 4 -13.74 -21.57 -0.59
N ALA A 5 -14.93 -20.99 -0.84
CA ALA A 5 -15.21 -19.61 -0.53
C ALA A 5 -14.84 -19.35 0.94
N SER A 6 -13.95 -18.40 1.17
CA SER A 6 -13.58 -18.01 2.54
C SER A 6 -14.81 -17.38 3.19
N ASN A 7 -14.93 -17.47 4.51
CA ASN A 7 -16.02 -16.84 5.26
C ASN A 7 -16.07 -15.30 5.05
N HIS A 8 -15.01 -14.72 4.47
CA HIS A 8 -14.90 -13.31 4.06
C HIS A 8 -15.69 -12.98 2.81
N ASP A 9 -15.95 -13.98 1.94
CA ASP A 9 -16.74 -13.82 0.71
C ASP A 9 -18.25 -13.67 0.97
N ALA A 10 -18.72 -13.96 2.19
CA ALA A 10 -20.15 -13.96 2.49
C ALA A 10 -20.80 -12.55 2.48
N GLN A 11 -20.03 -11.48 2.67
CA GLN A 11 -20.52 -10.09 2.70
C GLN A 11 -19.55 -9.15 1.97
N LYS A 12 -19.41 -9.33 0.66
CA LYS A 12 -18.47 -8.61 -0.19
C LYS A 12 -19.13 -7.43 -0.89
N VAL A 13 -18.46 -6.28 -0.90
CA VAL A 13 -18.84 -5.10 -1.69
C VAL A 13 -17.89 -4.99 -2.88
N LEU A 14 -18.40 -4.93 -4.09
CA LEU A 14 -17.59 -4.65 -5.27
C LEU A 14 -17.55 -3.16 -5.56
N VAL A 15 -16.36 -2.63 -5.75
CA VAL A 15 -16.10 -1.22 -6.12
C VAL A 15 -15.64 -1.19 -7.57
N PHE A 16 -16.45 -0.60 -8.45
CA PHE A 16 -16.15 -0.47 -9.88
C PHE A 16 -15.18 0.68 -10.10
N ASP A 17 -14.08 0.40 -10.78
CA ASP A 17 -13.03 1.40 -11.07
C ASP A 17 -13.22 2.00 -12.46
N PHE A 18 -13.55 3.29 -12.51
CA PHE A 18 -13.66 4.07 -13.74
C PHE A 18 -12.36 4.81 -14.12
N GLY A 19 -11.22 4.41 -13.54
CA GLY A 19 -9.89 4.93 -13.89
C GLY A 19 -9.45 6.15 -13.08
N ALA A 20 -10.08 6.43 -11.95
CA ALA A 20 -9.66 7.45 -11.00
C ALA A 20 -9.08 6.82 -9.72
N GLN A 21 -8.20 7.54 -9.04
CA GLN A 21 -7.60 7.10 -7.76
C GLN A 21 -8.65 6.86 -6.64
N TYR A 22 -9.88 7.29 -6.86
CA TYR A 22 -10.96 7.23 -5.87
C TYR A 22 -11.46 5.81 -5.58
N ALA A 23 -11.36 4.85 -6.51
CA ALA A 23 -11.80 3.48 -6.27
C ALA A 23 -11.08 2.83 -5.08
N GLN A 24 -9.75 3.04 -4.97
CA GLN A 24 -8.97 2.56 -3.83
C GLN A 24 -9.39 3.24 -2.52
N LEU A 25 -9.64 4.56 -2.56
CA LEU A 25 -10.09 5.30 -1.38
C LEU A 25 -11.49 4.81 -0.92
N ILE A 26 -12.41 4.58 -1.86
CA ILE A 26 -13.74 4.02 -1.56
C ILE A 26 -13.61 2.65 -0.91
N ALA A 27 -12.82 1.75 -1.50
CA ALA A 27 -12.59 0.41 -0.96
C ALA A 27 -12.04 0.47 0.48
N ARG A 28 -11.08 1.37 0.76
CA ARG A 28 -10.57 1.60 2.11
C ARG A 28 -11.64 2.12 3.06
N ARG A 29 -12.46 3.10 2.64
CA ARG A 29 -13.55 3.64 3.49
C ARG A 29 -14.59 2.57 3.86
N VAL A 30 -14.87 1.64 2.96
CA VAL A 30 -15.73 0.49 3.25
C VAL A 30 -15.08 -0.43 4.29
N ARG A 31 -13.77 -0.68 4.17
CA ARG A 31 -13.00 -1.51 5.12
C ARG A 31 -12.79 -0.83 6.47
N ASP A 32 -12.66 0.49 6.51
CA ASP A 32 -12.66 1.29 7.75
C ASP A 32 -13.97 1.08 8.56
N LEU A 33 -15.06 0.68 7.87
CA LEU A 33 -16.33 0.27 8.48
C LEU A 33 -16.43 -1.23 8.75
N HIS A 34 -15.32 -1.95 8.66
CA HIS A 34 -15.23 -3.40 8.90
C HIS A 34 -16.08 -4.25 7.95
N VAL A 35 -16.25 -3.82 6.70
CA VAL A 35 -16.89 -4.57 5.62
C VAL A 35 -15.87 -4.86 4.52
N TYR A 36 -15.80 -6.10 4.05
CA TYR A 36 -14.87 -6.47 2.99
C TYR A 36 -15.26 -5.84 1.65
N SER A 37 -14.28 -5.29 0.95
CA SER A 37 -14.47 -4.69 -0.37
C SER A 37 -13.39 -5.14 -1.35
N GLU A 38 -13.78 -5.23 -2.62
CA GLU A 38 -12.90 -5.63 -3.72
C GLU A 38 -13.08 -4.69 -4.91
N ILE A 39 -11.98 -4.25 -5.52
CA ILE A 39 -12.02 -3.38 -6.70
C ILE A 39 -12.09 -4.26 -7.95
N VAL A 40 -13.00 -3.90 -8.86
CA VAL A 40 -13.19 -4.58 -10.15
C VAL A 40 -13.15 -3.57 -11.28
N PRO A 41 -12.73 -3.99 -12.50
CA PRO A 41 -12.82 -3.12 -13.68
C PRO A 41 -14.27 -2.70 -13.95
N CYS A 42 -14.47 -1.49 -14.48
CA CYS A 42 -15.82 -0.99 -14.79
C CYS A 42 -16.53 -1.80 -15.90
N ASP A 43 -15.78 -2.47 -16.77
CA ASP A 43 -16.25 -3.27 -17.89
C ASP A 43 -16.53 -4.76 -17.55
N ILE A 44 -16.51 -5.11 -16.25
CA ILE A 44 -16.88 -6.46 -15.80
C ILE A 44 -18.33 -6.76 -16.14
N SER A 45 -18.59 -7.96 -16.67
CA SER A 45 -19.95 -8.37 -17.04
C SER A 45 -20.83 -8.67 -15.81
N ALA A 46 -22.14 -8.52 -15.98
CA ALA A 46 -23.11 -8.87 -14.92
C ALA A 46 -23.05 -10.36 -14.52
N ASP A 47 -22.66 -11.25 -15.43
CA ASP A 47 -22.49 -12.67 -15.12
C ASP A 47 -21.25 -12.93 -14.26
N GLU A 48 -20.15 -12.23 -14.51
CA GLU A 48 -18.96 -12.27 -13.65
C GLU A 48 -19.26 -11.70 -12.28
N VAL A 49 -19.96 -10.55 -12.20
CA VAL A 49 -20.43 -9.98 -10.92
C VAL A 49 -21.28 -10.98 -10.15
N ARG A 50 -22.24 -11.64 -10.84
CA ARG A 50 -23.09 -12.68 -10.22
C ARG A 50 -22.27 -13.87 -9.71
N ALA A 51 -21.23 -14.28 -10.45
CA ALA A 51 -20.33 -15.37 -10.04
C ALA A 51 -19.49 -15.02 -8.81
N MET A 52 -19.18 -13.74 -8.61
CA MET A 52 -18.49 -13.22 -7.41
C MET A 52 -19.40 -13.13 -6.19
N ALA A 53 -20.72 -13.24 -6.36
CA ALA A 53 -21.75 -13.21 -5.32
C ALA A 53 -21.62 -12.02 -4.32
N PRO A 54 -21.50 -10.76 -4.77
CA PRO A 54 -21.40 -9.63 -3.87
C PRO A 54 -22.73 -9.34 -3.16
N SER A 55 -22.66 -8.63 -2.05
CA SER A 55 -23.82 -8.15 -1.31
C SER A 55 -24.24 -6.74 -1.74
N ALA A 56 -23.33 -5.95 -2.32
CA ALA A 56 -23.61 -4.60 -2.82
C ALA A 56 -22.55 -4.18 -3.86
N LEU A 57 -22.91 -3.16 -4.66
CA LEU A 57 -22.02 -2.56 -5.65
C LEU A 57 -21.79 -1.08 -5.33
N ILE A 58 -20.57 -0.59 -5.52
CA ILE A 58 -20.26 0.84 -5.47
C ILE A 58 -19.61 1.25 -6.80
N LEU A 59 -20.16 2.26 -7.46
CA LEU A 59 -19.67 2.81 -8.71
C LEU A 59 -18.85 4.06 -8.39
N SER A 60 -17.54 4.03 -8.65
CA SER A 60 -16.62 5.13 -8.28
C SER A 60 -16.78 6.38 -9.14
N GLY A 61 -16.07 7.44 -8.79
CA GLY A 61 -15.82 8.57 -9.67
C GLY A 61 -14.90 8.19 -10.84
N GLY A 62 -14.84 9.03 -11.86
CA GLY A 62 -13.97 8.86 -13.02
C GLY A 62 -13.52 10.20 -13.61
N PRO A 63 -12.40 10.22 -14.35
CA PRO A 63 -11.85 11.46 -14.92
C PRO A 63 -12.55 11.89 -16.23
N ALA A 64 -13.36 11.01 -16.83
CA ALA A 64 -13.97 11.23 -18.13
C ALA A 64 -15.36 11.91 -18.04
N SER A 65 -15.79 12.52 -19.13
CA SER A 65 -17.19 12.86 -19.34
C SER A 65 -17.93 11.63 -19.88
N VAL A 66 -19.17 11.39 -19.45
CA VAL A 66 -20.01 10.27 -19.94
C VAL A 66 -20.31 10.38 -21.45
N TYR A 67 -20.03 11.51 -22.07
CA TYR A 67 -20.19 11.75 -23.51
C TYR A 67 -18.90 11.60 -24.32
N ALA A 68 -17.77 11.32 -23.69
CA ALA A 68 -16.54 11.06 -24.43
C ALA A 68 -16.67 9.79 -25.28
N GLU A 69 -16.04 9.75 -26.46
CA GLU A 69 -16.12 8.64 -27.40
C GLU A 69 -15.66 7.31 -26.78
N ASP A 70 -14.65 7.39 -25.89
CA ASP A 70 -14.09 6.26 -25.15
C ASP A 70 -14.50 6.29 -23.65
N ALA A 71 -15.68 6.84 -23.32
CA ALA A 71 -16.14 6.93 -21.94
C ALA A 71 -16.28 5.52 -21.33
N PRO A 72 -15.71 5.27 -20.13
CA PRO A 72 -15.88 4.00 -19.46
C PRO A 72 -17.36 3.78 -19.13
N THR A 73 -17.87 2.60 -19.45
CA THR A 73 -19.27 2.21 -19.24
C THR A 73 -19.35 0.97 -18.38
N VAL A 74 -20.55 0.69 -17.86
CA VAL A 74 -20.86 -0.56 -17.17
C VAL A 74 -21.75 -1.44 -18.06
N ASP A 75 -21.73 -2.75 -17.81
CA ASP A 75 -22.76 -3.63 -18.33
C ASP A 75 -24.12 -3.24 -17.73
N PRO A 76 -25.11 -2.75 -18.53
CA PRO A 76 -26.39 -2.31 -17.98
C PRO A 76 -27.13 -3.38 -17.18
N ALA A 77 -26.85 -4.66 -17.44
CA ALA A 77 -27.46 -5.77 -16.73
C ALA A 77 -27.09 -5.84 -15.23
N ILE A 78 -26.07 -5.08 -14.78
CA ILE A 78 -25.75 -4.98 -13.33
C ILE A 78 -26.92 -4.39 -12.53
N TYR A 79 -27.70 -3.48 -13.14
CA TYR A 79 -28.84 -2.85 -12.49
C TYR A 79 -30.04 -3.80 -12.32
N ASP A 80 -30.04 -4.94 -13.02
CA ASP A 80 -31.07 -5.99 -12.94
C ASP A 80 -30.67 -7.15 -12.01
N LEU A 81 -29.51 -7.08 -11.36
CA LEU A 81 -29.04 -8.12 -10.43
C LEU A 81 -29.82 -8.13 -9.10
N GLY A 82 -30.60 -7.08 -8.81
CA GLY A 82 -31.30 -6.93 -7.53
C GLY A 82 -30.39 -6.64 -6.35
N LEU A 83 -29.16 -6.17 -6.60
CA LEU A 83 -28.19 -5.78 -5.59
C LEU A 83 -28.32 -4.29 -5.25
N PRO A 84 -28.10 -3.88 -3.99
CA PRO A 84 -27.97 -2.47 -3.65
C PRO A 84 -26.79 -1.83 -4.38
N ILE A 85 -27.01 -0.62 -4.93
CA ILE A 85 -26.01 0.13 -5.70
C ILE A 85 -25.84 1.52 -5.14
N LEU A 86 -24.58 1.96 -4.95
CA LEU A 86 -24.21 3.32 -4.58
C LEU A 86 -23.27 3.92 -5.63
N GLY A 87 -23.63 5.04 -6.27
CA GLY A 87 -22.82 5.69 -7.31
C GLY A 87 -22.28 7.03 -6.86
N PHE A 88 -21.00 7.33 -7.14
CA PHE A 88 -20.35 8.61 -6.83
C PHE A 88 -19.88 9.33 -8.07
N CYS A 89 -20.17 10.59 -8.22
CA CYS A 89 -19.70 11.48 -9.27
C CYS A 89 -19.92 10.89 -10.68
N TYR A 90 -18.92 10.27 -11.28
CA TYR A 90 -19.07 9.55 -12.55
C TYR A 90 -20.06 8.39 -12.44
N GLY A 91 -20.00 7.60 -11.37
CA GLY A 91 -20.96 6.53 -11.08
C GLY A 91 -22.41 7.01 -10.97
N HIS A 92 -22.63 8.24 -10.49
CA HIS A 92 -23.95 8.90 -10.49
C HIS A 92 -24.42 9.20 -11.93
N GLN A 93 -23.53 9.76 -12.75
CA GLN A 93 -23.85 10.12 -14.14
C GLN A 93 -24.06 8.89 -15.03
N VAL A 94 -23.19 7.87 -14.94
CA VAL A 94 -23.35 6.65 -15.74
C VAL A 94 -24.62 5.90 -15.36
N THR A 95 -25.02 5.90 -14.08
CA THR A 95 -26.28 5.32 -13.62
C THR A 95 -27.47 6.07 -14.22
N ALA A 96 -27.44 7.41 -14.26
CA ALA A 96 -28.51 8.19 -14.87
C ALA A 96 -28.67 7.84 -16.36
N VAL A 97 -27.55 7.84 -17.12
CA VAL A 97 -27.58 7.53 -18.56
C VAL A 97 -28.04 6.08 -18.82
N ALA A 98 -27.49 5.11 -18.07
CA ALA A 98 -27.83 3.69 -18.26
C ALA A 98 -29.31 3.37 -18.03
N LEU A 99 -29.97 4.13 -17.14
CA LEU A 99 -31.38 3.93 -16.77
C LEU A 99 -32.35 4.90 -17.48
N GLY A 100 -31.86 5.66 -18.47
CA GLY A 100 -32.70 6.49 -19.34
C GLY A 100 -32.92 7.93 -18.84
N GLY A 101 -32.12 8.39 -17.90
CA GLY A 101 -31.99 9.79 -17.54
C GLY A 101 -31.08 10.57 -18.50
N GLU A 102 -30.88 11.84 -18.22
CA GLU A 102 -30.05 12.73 -19.03
C GLU A 102 -28.97 13.41 -18.18
N VAL A 103 -27.77 13.51 -18.72
CA VAL A 103 -26.66 14.29 -18.17
C VAL A 103 -26.47 15.51 -19.06
N GLY A 104 -26.22 16.67 -18.53
CA GLY A 104 -26.01 17.91 -19.27
C GLY A 104 -24.65 18.51 -18.93
N HIS A 105 -24.09 19.27 -19.87
CA HIS A 105 -22.92 20.06 -19.61
C HIS A 105 -23.34 21.33 -18.85
N SER A 106 -22.87 21.51 -17.62
CA SER A 106 -23.12 22.73 -16.87
C SER A 106 -22.22 23.87 -17.36
N GLU A 107 -22.79 25.07 -17.51
CA GLU A 107 -21.98 26.28 -17.80
C GLU A 107 -20.99 26.59 -16.67
N ILE A 108 -21.38 26.25 -15.43
CA ILE A 108 -20.59 26.48 -14.22
C ILE A 108 -20.33 25.11 -13.58
N GLY A 109 -19.05 24.68 -13.55
CA GLY A 109 -18.63 23.48 -12.81
C GLY A 109 -18.46 23.77 -11.32
N GLU A 110 -18.62 22.75 -10.49
CA GLU A 110 -18.36 22.81 -9.04
C GLU A 110 -17.06 22.07 -8.72
N TYR A 111 -16.11 22.78 -8.11
CA TYR A 111 -14.80 22.23 -7.71
C TYR A 111 -14.47 22.69 -6.28
N GLY A 112 -14.34 21.73 -5.35
CA GLY A 112 -14.07 22.02 -3.95
C GLY A 112 -15.32 21.92 -3.06
N PRO A 113 -15.33 22.59 -1.89
CA PRO A 113 -16.44 22.53 -0.96
C PRO A 113 -17.68 23.20 -1.53
N ALA A 114 -18.83 22.53 -1.44
CA ALA A 114 -20.15 23.03 -1.78
C ALA A 114 -21.14 22.63 -0.69
N THR A 115 -22.21 23.42 -0.53
CA THR A 115 -23.29 23.08 0.41
C THR A 115 -24.43 22.43 -0.35
N ILE A 116 -24.82 21.23 0.04
CA ILE A 116 -26.03 20.58 -0.42
C ILE A 116 -27.19 20.87 0.52
N GLU A 117 -28.39 20.98 -0.06
CA GLU A 117 -29.69 21.02 0.65
C GLU A 117 -30.43 19.73 0.34
N ARG A 118 -30.96 19.06 1.37
CA ARG A 118 -31.76 17.85 1.18
C ARG A 118 -33.21 18.23 0.86
N ASP A 119 -33.75 17.69 -0.21
CA ASP A 119 -35.09 17.96 -0.68
C ASP A 119 -36.17 17.05 -0.04
N ARG A 120 -35.74 15.89 0.48
CA ARG A 120 -36.61 14.91 1.13
C ARG A 120 -35.89 13.98 2.09
N GLU A 121 -36.65 13.19 2.83
CA GLU A 121 -36.09 12.08 3.63
C GLU A 121 -35.56 10.98 2.72
N SER A 122 -34.37 10.45 3.08
CA SER A 122 -33.70 9.36 2.42
C SER A 122 -32.94 8.52 3.44
N LYS A 123 -32.94 7.20 3.28
CA LYS A 123 -32.15 6.31 4.14
C LYS A 123 -30.66 6.62 4.04
N LEU A 124 -30.17 6.99 2.84
CA LEU A 124 -28.75 7.31 2.63
C LEU A 124 -28.33 8.50 3.52
N PHE A 125 -29.18 9.49 3.71
CA PHE A 125 -28.89 10.68 4.50
C PHE A 125 -29.36 10.59 5.97
N ASN A 126 -29.71 9.40 6.45
CA ASN A 126 -30.13 9.23 7.83
C ASN A 126 -29.05 9.72 8.80
N ALA A 127 -29.46 10.38 9.90
CA ALA A 127 -28.59 10.98 10.92
C ALA A 127 -27.59 12.03 10.39
N THR A 128 -27.86 12.67 9.24
CA THR A 128 -27.09 13.83 8.75
C THR A 128 -27.96 15.09 8.74
N PRO A 129 -27.40 16.31 8.84
CA PRO A 129 -28.17 17.56 8.79
C PRO A 129 -28.82 17.79 7.42
N LEU A 130 -29.83 18.70 7.37
CA LEU A 130 -30.49 19.09 6.10
C LEU A 130 -29.53 19.81 5.17
N GLU A 131 -28.69 20.67 5.71
CA GLU A 131 -27.62 21.36 5.00
C GLU A 131 -26.28 20.78 5.46
N GLN A 132 -25.39 20.44 4.54
CA GLN A 132 -24.06 19.93 4.87
C GLN A 132 -23.04 20.24 3.79
N THR A 133 -21.76 20.38 4.19
CA THR A 133 -20.64 20.59 3.28
C THR A 133 -20.22 19.28 2.66
N VAL A 134 -20.10 19.27 1.33
CA VAL A 134 -19.62 18.14 0.53
C VAL A 134 -18.52 18.59 -0.42
N TRP A 135 -17.72 17.64 -0.91
CA TRP A 135 -16.70 17.90 -1.90
C TRP A 135 -17.20 17.59 -3.30
N MET A 136 -17.26 18.62 -4.14
CA MET A 136 -17.63 18.54 -5.56
C MET A 136 -16.39 18.55 -6.45
N SER A 137 -16.44 17.81 -7.57
CA SER A 137 -15.41 17.82 -8.60
C SER A 137 -16.03 17.40 -9.94
N HIS A 138 -16.88 18.25 -10.51
CA HIS A 138 -17.59 17.94 -11.75
C HIS A 138 -17.88 19.17 -12.59
N ARG A 139 -18.10 18.93 -13.90
CA ARG A 139 -18.61 19.90 -14.84
C ARG A 139 -19.91 19.43 -15.50
N ASP A 140 -20.02 18.12 -15.73
CA ASP A 140 -21.25 17.50 -16.19
C ASP A 140 -22.13 17.17 -14.97
N ALA A 141 -23.43 17.32 -15.10
CA ALA A 141 -24.42 17.03 -14.04
C ALA A 141 -25.66 16.36 -14.62
N VAL A 142 -26.33 15.55 -13.82
CA VAL A 142 -27.62 14.98 -14.17
C VAL A 142 -28.64 16.10 -14.31
N SER A 143 -29.25 16.21 -15.49
CA SER A 143 -30.29 17.21 -15.83
C SER A 143 -31.71 16.65 -15.78
N CYS A 144 -31.85 15.33 -16.00
CA CYS A 144 -33.11 14.62 -15.89
C CYS A 144 -32.87 13.28 -15.21
N VAL A 145 -33.56 13.02 -14.10
CA VAL A 145 -33.47 11.74 -13.40
C VAL A 145 -34.19 10.64 -14.17
N PRO A 146 -33.76 9.37 -14.11
CA PRO A 146 -34.46 8.26 -14.71
C PRO A 146 -35.86 8.05 -14.12
N GLU A 147 -36.75 7.34 -14.83
CA GLU A 147 -38.06 6.94 -14.34
C GLU A 147 -37.93 6.11 -13.04
N GLY A 148 -38.72 6.42 -12.03
CA GLY A 148 -38.67 5.79 -10.71
C GLY A 148 -37.71 6.47 -9.73
N PHE A 149 -36.79 7.31 -10.20
CA PHE A 149 -35.86 8.04 -9.33
C PHE A 149 -36.46 9.32 -8.77
N ALA A 150 -36.03 9.64 -7.55
CA ALA A 150 -36.34 10.86 -6.87
C ALA A 150 -35.07 11.65 -6.57
N VAL A 151 -35.07 12.96 -6.77
CA VAL A 151 -34.02 13.86 -6.28
C VAL A 151 -34.07 13.92 -4.77
N THR A 152 -32.93 13.75 -4.10
CA THR A 152 -32.84 13.75 -2.62
C THR A 152 -31.98 14.88 -2.08
N ALA A 153 -31.10 15.45 -2.90
CA ALA A 153 -30.32 16.65 -2.56
C ALA A 153 -29.98 17.47 -3.81
N SER A 154 -29.84 18.78 -3.61
CA SER A 154 -29.45 19.74 -4.63
C SER A 154 -28.43 20.75 -4.12
N THR A 155 -27.74 21.48 -5.04
CA THR A 155 -27.01 22.71 -4.75
C THR A 155 -27.60 23.85 -5.57
N SER A 156 -27.13 25.07 -5.37
CA SER A 156 -27.53 26.21 -6.20
C SER A 156 -27.15 26.07 -7.68
N VAL A 157 -26.19 25.18 -8.01
CA VAL A 157 -25.64 24.96 -9.36
C VAL A 157 -26.00 23.58 -9.90
N CYS A 158 -26.05 22.56 -9.03
CA CYS A 158 -26.34 21.16 -9.37
C CYS A 158 -27.75 20.80 -8.87
N PRO A 159 -28.77 20.79 -9.75
CA PRO A 159 -30.15 20.49 -9.33
C PRO A 159 -30.35 19.02 -8.91
N VAL A 160 -29.48 18.12 -9.31
CA VAL A 160 -29.50 16.70 -8.91
C VAL A 160 -28.15 16.36 -8.29
N ALA A 161 -27.92 16.84 -7.07
CA ALA A 161 -26.69 16.50 -6.32
C ALA A 161 -26.75 15.10 -5.69
N ALA A 162 -27.96 14.56 -5.50
CA ALA A 162 -28.20 13.15 -5.16
C ALA A 162 -29.57 12.70 -5.67
N MET A 163 -29.67 11.45 -6.07
CA MET A 163 -30.92 10.81 -6.46
C MET A 163 -30.99 9.36 -5.99
N GLU A 164 -32.19 8.83 -5.84
CA GLU A 164 -32.41 7.45 -5.42
C GLU A 164 -33.63 6.81 -6.08
N ASP A 165 -33.54 5.50 -6.30
CA ASP A 165 -34.66 4.59 -6.45
C ASP A 165 -34.66 3.66 -5.23
N ALA A 166 -35.45 4.04 -4.23
CA ALA A 166 -35.50 3.34 -2.94
C ALA A 166 -36.07 1.91 -3.05
N GLU A 167 -36.92 1.62 -4.06
CA GLU A 167 -37.50 0.30 -4.29
C GLU A 167 -36.45 -0.68 -4.83
N ARG A 168 -35.58 -0.19 -5.72
CA ARG A 168 -34.49 -0.98 -6.32
C ARG A 168 -33.20 -0.90 -5.50
N HIS A 169 -33.19 -0.14 -4.41
CA HIS A 169 -31.99 0.12 -3.59
C HIS A 169 -30.82 0.75 -4.37
N ILE A 170 -31.11 1.66 -5.31
CA ILE A 170 -30.11 2.39 -6.08
C ILE A 170 -30.02 3.82 -5.55
N TYR A 171 -28.84 4.21 -5.09
CA TYR A 171 -28.55 5.52 -4.50
C TYR A 171 -27.33 6.13 -5.19
N THR A 172 -27.36 7.40 -5.49
CA THR A 172 -26.22 8.05 -6.15
C THR A 172 -26.03 9.49 -5.70
N THR A 173 -24.76 9.94 -5.68
CA THR A 173 -24.39 11.31 -5.32
C THR A 173 -23.43 11.89 -6.37
N GLN A 174 -23.60 13.16 -6.73
CA GLN A 174 -22.68 13.88 -7.60
C GLN A 174 -21.37 14.24 -6.88
N PHE A 175 -21.41 14.35 -5.57
CA PHE A 175 -20.26 14.62 -4.71
C PHE A 175 -19.54 13.34 -4.29
N HIS A 176 -18.40 13.52 -3.62
CA HIS A 176 -17.51 12.46 -3.16
C HIS A 176 -17.62 12.22 -1.65
N PRO A 177 -18.42 11.24 -1.19
CA PRO A 177 -18.50 10.87 0.23
C PRO A 177 -17.20 10.28 0.80
N GLU A 178 -16.38 9.68 -0.05
CA GLU A 178 -15.15 9.00 0.34
C GLU A 178 -14.02 9.93 0.78
N VAL A 179 -14.06 11.20 0.36
CA VAL A 179 -12.99 12.16 0.67
C VAL A 179 -13.19 12.81 2.04
N LYS A 180 -12.09 13.16 2.72
CA LYS A 180 -12.09 13.76 4.07
C LYS A 180 -12.86 15.10 4.14
N HIS A 181 -13.00 15.80 3.02
CA HIS A 181 -13.63 17.11 2.95
C HIS A 181 -15.17 17.05 2.86
N THR A 182 -15.76 15.87 2.68
CA THR A 182 -17.20 15.66 2.82
C THR A 182 -17.52 15.34 4.28
N GLU A 183 -18.14 16.31 4.97
CA GLU A 183 -18.28 16.33 6.43
C GLU A 183 -18.94 15.06 6.99
N TYR A 184 -20.00 14.57 6.34
CA TYR A 184 -20.76 13.37 6.75
C TYR A 184 -20.56 12.17 5.82
N GLY A 185 -19.49 12.16 5.02
CA GLY A 185 -19.26 11.12 4.01
C GLY A 185 -19.19 9.71 4.60
N GLN A 186 -18.51 9.55 5.74
CA GLN A 186 -18.45 8.27 6.44
C GLN A 186 -19.84 7.82 6.97
N GLN A 187 -20.69 8.76 7.38
CA GLN A 187 -22.07 8.44 7.81
C GLN A 187 -22.91 7.95 6.62
N LEU A 188 -22.78 8.56 5.44
CA LEU A 188 -23.46 8.11 4.22
C LEU A 188 -23.05 6.67 3.84
N LEU A 189 -21.75 6.36 3.86
CA LEU A 189 -21.25 5.00 3.63
C LEU A 189 -21.80 4.01 4.68
N ARG A 190 -21.82 4.42 5.95
CA ARG A 190 -22.37 3.62 7.04
C ARG A 190 -23.86 3.31 6.82
N ASN A 191 -24.66 4.32 6.46
CA ASN A 191 -26.08 4.16 6.17
C ASN A 191 -26.32 3.21 5.00
N PHE A 192 -25.49 3.33 3.93
CA PHE A 192 -25.58 2.43 2.79
C PHE A 192 -25.26 0.99 3.19
N LEU A 193 -24.12 0.75 3.85
CA LEU A 193 -23.67 -0.60 4.18
C LEU A 193 -24.57 -1.29 5.21
N PHE A 194 -24.98 -0.60 6.25
CA PHE A 194 -25.70 -1.23 7.37
C PHE A 194 -27.22 -1.05 7.30
N ASP A 195 -27.71 0.17 7.01
CA ASP A 195 -29.15 0.45 7.05
C ASP A 195 -29.86 0.07 5.75
N ILE A 196 -29.16 0.13 4.61
CA ILE A 196 -29.72 -0.21 3.28
C ILE A 196 -29.38 -1.63 2.90
N CYS A 197 -28.08 -2.00 2.93
CA CYS A 197 -27.64 -3.34 2.54
C CYS A 197 -27.81 -4.39 3.64
N GLY A 198 -27.93 -3.99 4.92
CA GLY A 198 -28.06 -4.90 6.05
C GLY A 198 -26.81 -5.74 6.34
N LEU A 199 -25.62 -5.23 5.97
CA LEU A 199 -24.35 -5.91 6.19
C LEU A 199 -23.94 -5.85 7.67
N GLU A 200 -23.05 -6.75 8.06
CA GLU A 200 -22.46 -6.79 9.40
C GLU A 200 -20.96 -6.42 9.34
N ALA A 201 -20.45 -5.81 10.40
CA ALA A 201 -19.04 -5.44 10.53
C ALA A 201 -18.18 -6.67 10.90
N THR A 202 -17.88 -7.52 9.91
CA THR A 202 -17.17 -8.80 10.11
C THR A 202 -15.71 -8.77 9.72
N TRP A 203 -15.26 -7.77 8.98
CA TRP A 203 -13.86 -7.57 8.58
C TRP A 203 -13.06 -6.99 9.75
N THR A 204 -12.73 -7.85 10.74
CA THR A 204 -11.97 -7.48 11.94
C THR A 204 -10.70 -8.33 12.04
N MET A 205 -9.63 -7.78 12.61
CA MET A 205 -8.33 -8.48 12.69
C MET A 205 -8.42 -9.83 13.42
N ASP A 206 -9.21 -9.93 14.48
CA ASP A 206 -9.36 -11.19 15.23
C ASP A 206 -9.98 -12.29 14.36
N ASN A 207 -11.02 -11.98 13.60
CA ASN A 207 -11.65 -12.93 12.68
C ASN A 207 -10.71 -13.31 11.53
N LEU A 208 -9.96 -12.31 11.01
CA LEU A 208 -9.05 -12.48 9.88
C LEU A 208 -7.88 -13.40 10.20
N VAL A 209 -7.23 -13.20 11.35
CA VAL A 209 -6.07 -14.03 11.76
C VAL A 209 -6.43 -15.51 11.79
N GLU A 210 -7.53 -15.89 12.44
CA GLU A 210 -7.92 -17.31 12.55
C GLU A 210 -8.28 -17.91 11.19
N THR A 211 -8.99 -17.15 10.36
CA THR A 211 -9.34 -17.60 9.00
C THR A 211 -8.10 -17.78 8.14
N MET A 212 -7.21 -16.78 8.08
CA MET A 212 -5.97 -16.84 7.30
C MET A 212 -5.05 -17.97 7.75
N VAL A 213 -4.93 -18.20 9.05
CA VAL A 213 -4.17 -19.34 9.61
C VAL A 213 -4.77 -20.66 9.13
N GLY A 214 -6.11 -20.78 9.12
CA GLY A 214 -6.82 -21.95 8.63
C GLY A 214 -6.60 -22.18 7.12
N GLU A 215 -6.74 -21.14 6.32
CA GLU A 215 -6.54 -21.19 4.87
C GLU A 215 -5.08 -21.52 4.50
N PHE A 216 -4.12 -20.86 5.14
CA PHE A 216 -2.69 -21.12 4.92
C PHE A 216 -2.35 -22.58 5.26
N ARG A 217 -2.84 -23.08 6.40
CA ARG A 217 -2.66 -24.49 6.81
C ARG A 217 -3.28 -25.47 5.82
N ALA A 218 -4.49 -25.17 5.34
CA ALA A 218 -5.19 -26.00 4.38
C ALA A 218 -4.47 -26.02 3.00
N ALA A 219 -3.92 -24.89 2.57
CA ALA A 219 -3.18 -24.77 1.32
C ALA A 219 -1.86 -25.56 1.36
N VAL A 220 -1.11 -25.47 2.45
CA VAL A 220 0.19 -26.13 2.62
C VAL A 220 0.01 -27.63 2.91
N GLY A 221 -0.97 -28.01 3.73
CA GLY A 221 -1.16 -29.39 4.16
C GLY A 221 0.07 -29.98 4.88
N GLU A 222 0.58 -31.09 4.37
CA GLU A 222 1.80 -31.75 4.91
C GLU A 222 3.09 -31.33 4.16
N ASP A 223 2.96 -30.52 3.11
CA ASP A 223 4.09 -30.06 2.30
C ASP A 223 4.89 -28.95 3.02
N ARG A 224 6.00 -28.52 2.43
CA ARG A 224 6.85 -27.45 2.96
C ARG A 224 6.70 -26.17 2.12
N VAL A 225 6.84 -25.05 2.80
CA VAL A 225 6.81 -23.72 2.21
C VAL A 225 8.12 -22.97 2.49
N ILE A 226 8.61 -22.23 1.52
CA ILE A 226 9.78 -21.35 1.66
C ILE A 226 9.38 -19.90 1.47
N LEU A 227 9.99 -19.02 2.22
CA LEU A 227 9.76 -17.57 2.17
C LEU A 227 11.10 -16.84 2.11
N ALA A 228 11.25 -15.91 1.16
CA ALA A 228 12.32 -14.94 1.19
C ALA A 228 12.00 -13.83 2.20
N LEU A 229 12.65 -13.86 3.36
CA LEU A 229 12.45 -12.91 4.45
C LEU A 229 13.35 -11.69 4.22
N SER A 230 12.81 -10.63 3.64
CA SER A 230 13.56 -9.40 3.35
C SER A 230 13.76 -8.49 4.56
N GLY A 231 13.14 -8.80 5.70
CA GLY A 231 13.06 -7.92 6.86
C GLY A 231 12.05 -6.77 6.71
N GLY A 232 11.37 -6.64 5.58
CA GLY A 232 10.23 -5.73 5.39
C GLY A 232 8.98 -6.24 6.12
N VAL A 233 8.01 -5.33 6.39
CA VAL A 233 6.80 -5.70 7.14
C VAL A 233 6.01 -6.83 6.47
N ASP A 234 5.85 -6.80 5.14
CA ASP A 234 5.01 -7.76 4.42
C ASP A 234 5.56 -9.19 4.54
N SER A 235 6.85 -9.39 4.22
CA SER A 235 7.49 -10.70 4.39
C SER A 235 7.51 -11.15 5.85
N SER A 236 7.62 -10.21 6.81
CA SER A 236 7.57 -10.52 8.24
C SER A 236 6.18 -10.98 8.68
N VAL A 237 5.11 -10.37 8.15
CA VAL A 237 3.73 -10.78 8.43
C VAL A 237 3.44 -12.16 7.84
N VAL A 238 3.89 -12.44 6.60
CA VAL A 238 3.78 -13.78 6.01
C VAL A 238 4.54 -14.83 6.84
N ALA A 239 5.74 -14.48 7.33
CA ALA A 239 6.52 -15.37 8.20
C ALA A 239 5.80 -15.67 9.53
N ALA A 240 5.23 -14.64 10.17
CA ALA A 240 4.48 -14.79 11.42
C ALA A 240 3.18 -15.61 11.22
N LEU A 241 2.48 -15.38 10.10
CA LEU A 241 1.30 -16.16 9.71
C LEU A 241 1.65 -17.63 9.48
N GLY A 242 2.69 -17.90 8.69
CA GLY A 242 3.17 -19.25 8.42
C GLY A 242 3.66 -19.97 9.68
N ALA A 243 4.34 -19.27 10.58
CA ALA A 243 4.75 -19.80 11.88
C ALA A 243 3.54 -20.32 12.68
N ARG A 244 2.47 -19.52 12.73
CA ARG A 244 1.23 -19.89 13.44
C ARG A 244 0.43 -20.98 12.74
N ALA A 245 0.47 -21.02 11.41
CA ALA A 245 -0.29 -21.97 10.59
C ALA A 245 0.36 -23.35 10.53
N VAL A 246 1.66 -23.42 10.22
CA VAL A 246 2.38 -24.64 9.84
C VAL A 246 3.72 -24.82 10.59
N GLY A 247 4.13 -23.87 11.41
CA GLY A 247 5.33 -23.97 12.22
C GLY A 247 6.59 -24.24 11.36
N ARG A 248 7.37 -25.24 11.73
CA ARG A 248 8.63 -25.63 11.07
C ARG A 248 8.49 -26.25 9.69
N GLN A 249 7.28 -26.39 9.14
CA GLN A 249 7.12 -26.64 7.70
C GLN A 249 7.46 -25.39 6.90
N MET A 250 7.46 -24.19 7.53
CA MET A 250 7.89 -22.95 6.91
C MET A 250 9.38 -22.73 7.12
N THR A 251 10.11 -22.58 6.00
CA THR A 251 11.53 -22.17 6.00
C THR A 251 11.62 -20.71 5.61
N CYS A 252 12.08 -19.86 6.53
CA CYS A 252 12.34 -18.44 6.28
C CYS A 252 13.81 -18.25 5.93
N VAL A 253 14.09 -17.81 4.70
CA VAL A 253 15.44 -17.55 4.21
C VAL A 253 15.73 -16.05 4.31
N PHE A 254 16.61 -15.68 5.20
CA PHE A 254 17.11 -14.33 5.36
C PHE A 254 18.51 -14.20 4.74
N ILE A 255 18.66 -13.31 3.76
CA ILE A 255 19.92 -13.10 3.05
C ILE A 255 20.54 -11.78 3.52
N ASN A 256 21.62 -11.88 4.30
CA ASN A 256 22.41 -10.72 4.67
C ASN A 256 23.41 -10.40 3.56
N HIS A 257 23.06 -9.46 2.72
CA HIS A 257 23.89 -8.98 1.62
C HIS A 257 24.84 -7.81 2.01
N GLY A 258 24.93 -7.45 3.28
CA GLY A 258 25.78 -6.37 3.78
C GLY A 258 25.28 -4.95 3.52
N LEU A 259 24.20 -4.79 2.74
CA LEU A 259 23.63 -3.50 2.33
C LEU A 259 22.44 -3.06 3.22
N LEU A 260 22.17 -3.83 4.29
CA LEU A 260 21.13 -3.51 5.28
C LEU A 260 21.59 -2.40 6.22
N ARG A 261 20.64 -1.78 6.92
CA ARG A 261 20.94 -0.78 7.94
C ARG A 261 21.70 -1.39 9.11
N LYS A 262 22.39 -0.53 9.88
CA LYS A 262 23.10 -0.96 11.09
C LYS A 262 22.14 -1.61 12.09
N GLY A 263 22.49 -2.80 12.60
CA GLY A 263 21.73 -3.57 13.58
C GLY A 263 20.50 -4.29 13.02
N GLU A 264 20.19 -4.17 11.73
CA GLU A 264 18.99 -4.73 11.13
C GLU A 264 19.06 -6.27 10.95
N PRO A 265 20.18 -6.86 10.49
CA PRO A 265 20.32 -8.31 10.42
C PRO A 265 20.10 -8.99 11.76
N GLU A 266 20.69 -8.45 12.82
CA GLU A 266 20.61 -8.98 14.18
C GLU A 266 19.17 -8.90 14.72
N GLN A 267 18.44 -7.82 14.44
CA GLN A 267 17.04 -7.67 14.84
C GLN A 267 16.13 -8.69 14.15
N VAL A 268 16.30 -8.90 12.85
CA VAL A 268 15.50 -9.89 12.09
C VAL A 268 15.78 -11.30 12.62
N GLU A 269 17.04 -11.66 12.78
CA GLU A 269 17.43 -12.96 13.32
C GLU A 269 16.87 -13.17 14.73
N GLU A 270 16.99 -12.18 15.61
CA GLU A 270 16.47 -12.27 16.99
C GLU A 270 14.97 -12.52 17.03
N VAL A 271 14.18 -11.77 16.23
CA VAL A 271 12.72 -11.91 16.17
C VAL A 271 12.33 -13.30 15.67
N PHE A 272 12.88 -13.74 14.54
CA PHE A 272 12.43 -14.98 13.90
C PHE A 272 13.06 -16.26 14.46
N THR A 273 14.11 -16.17 15.27
CA THR A 273 14.67 -17.34 15.99
C THR A 273 14.15 -17.48 17.41
N LYS A 274 13.73 -16.37 18.06
CA LYS A 274 13.33 -16.41 19.48
C LYS A 274 11.81 -16.32 19.70
N GLN A 275 11.07 -15.66 18.79
CA GLN A 275 9.64 -15.40 18.99
C GLN A 275 8.74 -16.27 18.12
N PHE A 276 9.24 -16.82 17.00
CA PHE A 276 8.46 -17.62 16.08
C PHE A 276 9.07 -19.00 15.87
N ASP A 277 8.22 -20.04 15.82
CA ASP A 277 8.65 -21.43 15.56
C ASP A 277 8.67 -21.69 14.05
N VAL A 278 9.74 -21.25 13.38
CA VAL A 278 10.01 -21.48 11.96
C VAL A 278 11.38 -22.13 11.76
N ASP A 279 11.59 -22.72 10.59
CA ASP A 279 12.92 -23.13 10.14
C ASP A 279 13.63 -21.90 9.55
N PHE A 280 14.58 -21.31 10.29
CA PHE A 280 15.24 -20.05 9.91
C PHE A 280 16.62 -20.31 9.33
N VAL A 281 16.84 -19.87 8.10
CA VAL A 281 18.11 -19.97 7.39
C VAL A 281 18.71 -18.58 7.19
N HIS A 282 19.85 -18.31 7.84
CA HIS A 282 20.61 -17.07 7.66
C HIS A 282 21.73 -17.29 6.66
N VAL A 283 21.65 -16.63 5.51
CA VAL A 283 22.68 -16.66 4.45
C VAL A 283 23.60 -15.46 4.62
N HIS A 284 24.86 -15.71 4.97
CA HIS A 284 25.90 -14.68 5.03
C HIS A 284 26.49 -14.48 3.62
N ALA A 285 26.12 -13.38 2.97
CA ALA A 285 26.48 -13.10 1.58
C ALA A 285 27.25 -11.78 1.40
N GLU A 286 27.63 -11.10 2.49
CA GLU A 286 28.18 -9.75 2.50
C GLU A 286 29.42 -9.61 1.59
N GLU A 287 30.36 -10.55 1.69
CA GLU A 287 31.59 -10.53 0.88
C GLU A 287 31.29 -10.74 -0.61
N ARG A 288 30.31 -11.61 -0.93
CA ARG A 288 29.94 -11.89 -2.32
C ARG A 288 29.33 -10.66 -2.99
N TYR A 289 28.42 -9.98 -2.29
CA TYR A 289 27.82 -8.73 -2.81
C TYR A 289 28.83 -7.60 -2.91
N ALA A 290 29.73 -7.46 -1.93
CA ALA A 290 30.80 -6.47 -1.99
C ALA A 290 31.70 -6.67 -3.22
N ALA A 291 32.06 -7.93 -3.54
CA ALA A 291 32.85 -8.26 -4.72
C ALA A 291 32.10 -7.98 -6.04
N LEU A 292 30.78 -8.28 -6.10
CA LEU A 292 29.97 -8.05 -7.31
C LEU A 292 29.72 -6.57 -7.58
N LEU A 293 29.68 -5.73 -6.53
CA LEU A 293 29.42 -4.29 -6.63
C LEU A 293 30.69 -3.46 -6.73
N ASP A 294 31.87 -4.07 -6.70
CA ASP A 294 33.14 -3.34 -6.78
C ASP A 294 33.26 -2.59 -8.11
N GLY A 295 33.43 -1.27 -8.03
CA GLY A 295 33.53 -0.39 -9.19
C GLY A 295 32.21 -0.09 -9.91
N VAL A 296 31.08 -0.65 -9.49
CA VAL A 296 29.76 -0.40 -10.10
C VAL A 296 29.22 0.95 -9.63
N THR A 297 28.93 1.83 -10.58
CA THR A 297 28.45 3.21 -10.32
C THR A 297 27.05 3.46 -10.85
N ASP A 298 26.61 2.73 -11.88
CA ASP A 298 25.28 2.89 -12.47
C ASP A 298 24.20 2.30 -11.55
N PRO A 299 23.15 3.06 -11.20
CA PRO A 299 22.14 2.61 -10.26
C PRO A 299 21.29 1.45 -10.76
N GLU A 300 20.99 1.36 -12.05
CA GLU A 300 20.23 0.23 -12.60
C GLU A 300 21.07 -1.04 -12.61
N GLU A 301 22.36 -0.93 -12.87
CA GLU A 301 23.27 -2.06 -12.78
C GLU A 301 23.43 -2.55 -11.33
N LYS A 302 23.51 -1.64 -10.34
CA LYS A 302 23.44 -2.02 -8.90
C LYS A 302 22.19 -2.82 -8.59
N ARG A 303 21.00 -2.33 -9.00
CA ARG A 303 19.72 -3.02 -8.80
C ARG A 303 19.71 -4.40 -9.44
N ARG A 304 20.15 -4.49 -10.68
CA ARG A 304 20.21 -5.75 -11.44
C ARG A 304 21.11 -6.79 -10.77
N ILE A 305 22.32 -6.40 -10.37
CA ILE A 305 23.27 -7.28 -9.68
C ILE A 305 22.69 -7.78 -8.38
N ILE A 306 22.19 -6.86 -7.54
CA ILE A 306 21.65 -7.17 -6.21
C ILE A 306 20.44 -8.10 -6.33
N GLY A 307 19.48 -7.77 -7.20
CA GLY A 307 18.30 -8.58 -7.41
C GLY A 307 18.59 -9.96 -7.96
N THR A 308 19.48 -10.07 -8.96
CA THR A 308 19.88 -11.37 -9.53
C THR A 308 20.57 -12.24 -8.48
N GLN A 309 21.51 -11.67 -7.73
CA GLN A 309 22.25 -12.43 -6.72
C GLN A 309 21.35 -12.85 -5.54
N PHE A 310 20.37 -12.02 -5.17
CA PHE A 310 19.39 -12.37 -4.14
C PHE A 310 18.65 -13.67 -4.48
N TRP A 311 18.17 -13.79 -5.69
CA TRP A 311 17.49 -15.00 -6.15
C TRP A 311 18.44 -16.20 -6.30
N ASN A 312 19.69 -15.98 -6.73
CA ASN A 312 20.69 -17.05 -6.79
C ASN A 312 20.94 -17.67 -5.39
N GLU A 313 21.09 -16.82 -4.36
CA GLU A 313 21.26 -17.29 -2.98
C GLU A 313 20.01 -18.02 -2.48
N PHE A 314 18.82 -17.47 -2.76
CA PHE A 314 17.57 -18.09 -2.37
C PHE A 314 17.37 -19.47 -2.99
N PHE A 315 17.59 -19.60 -4.30
CA PHE A 315 17.47 -20.88 -4.98
C PHE A 315 18.55 -21.88 -4.56
N ALA A 316 19.75 -21.43 -4.18
CA ALA A 316 20.77 -22.31 -3.62
C ALA A 316 20.29 -22.96 -2.33
N VAL A 317 19.68 -22.19 -1.43
CA VAL A 317 19.07 -22.72 -0.19
C VAL A 317 17.95 -23.71 -0.50
N ALA A 318 17.04 -23.38 -1.43
CA ALA A 318 15.96 -24.27 -1.81
C ALA A 318 16.49 -25.63 -2.33
N LYS A 319 17.55 -25.60 -3.13
CA LYS A 319 18.20 -26.81 -3.65
C LYS A 319 18.90 -27.62 -2.56
N GLU A 320 19.54 -26.97 -1.59
CA GLU A 320 20.13 -27.64 -0.42
C GLU A 320 19.05 -28.34 0.40
N LEU A 321 17.90 -27.69 0.65
CA LEU A 321 16.77 -28.31 1.35
C LEU A 321 16.25 -29.56 0.62
N GLU A 322 16.17 -29.55 -0.71
CA GLU A 322 15.77 -30.70 -1.50
C GLU A 322 16.78 -31.86 -1.36
N GLN A 323 18.10 -31.57 -1.43
CA GLN A 323 19.16 -32.55 -1.26
C GLN A 323 19.16 -33.18 0.14
N ASP A 324 18.78 -32.42 1.16
CA ASP A 324 18.64 -32.89 2.55
C ASP A 324 17.34 -33.68 2.80
N GLY A 325 16.58 -34.00 1.76
CA GLY A 325 15.32 -34.73 1.88
C GLY A 325 14.17 -33.90 2.45
N ARG A 326 14.26 -32.57 2.35
CA ARG A 326 13.24 -31.60 2.76
C ARG A 326 12.71 -30.80 1.54
N PRO A 327 12.11 -31.48 0.53
CA PRO A 327 11.66 -30.79 -0.68
C PRO A 327 10.62 -29.74 -0.33
N VAL A 328 10.74 -28.60 -1.01
CA VAL A 328 9.83 -27.46 -0.84
C VAL A 328 8.89 -27.40 -2.05
N LYS A 329 7.59 -27.32 -1.79
CA LYS A 329 6.58 -27.25 -2.83
C LYS A 329 6.07 -25.82 -3.05
N TYR A 330 5.93 -25.04 -1.99
CA TYR A 330 5.33 -23.73 -2.02
C TYR A 330 6.34 -22.62 -1.79
N LEU A 331 6.20 -21.52 -2.56
CA LEU A 331 6.86 -20.24 -2.30
C LEU A 331 5.81 -19.26 -1.75
N ALA A 332 6.00 -18.80 -0.52
CA ALA A 332 5.17 -17.75 0.04
C ALA A 332 5.74 -16.37 -0.34
N GLN A 333 4.87 -15.43 -0.69
CA GLN A 333 5.21 -14.05 -1.03
C GLN A 333 4.33 -13.05 -0.29
N GLY A 334 4.91 -11.90 0.05
CA GLY A 334 4.21 -10.79 0.70
C GLY A 334 3.63 -9.78 -0.28
N THR A 335 3.07 -10.24 -1.40
CA THR A 335 2.32 -9.39 -2.35
C THR A 335 1.10 -8.83 -1.65
N ILE A 336 0.87 -7.53 -1.77
CA ILE A 336 -0.28 -6.85 -1.16
C ILE A 336 -1.24 -6.33 -2.24
N TYR A 337 -2.44 -5.94 -1.84
CA TYR A 337 -3.52 -5.57 -2.76
C TYR A 337 -3.15 -4.43 -3.75
N PRO A 338 -2.49 -3.33 -3.34
CA PRO A 338 -2.02 -2.31 -4.28
C PRO A 338 -1.08 -2.85 -5.35
N ASP A 339 -0.20 -3.80 -5.03
CA ASP A 339 0.73 -4.42 -5.98
C ASP A 339 0.00 -5.14 -7.11
N ILE A 340 -1.13 -5.78 -6.79
CA ILE A 340 -1.97 -6.48 -7.78
C ILE A 340 -2.68 -5.49 -8.69
N ILE A 341 -3.23 -4.42 -8.13
CA ILE A 341 -3.94 -3.39 -8.91
C ILE A 341 -2.98 -2.73 -9.89
N GLU A 342 -1.81 -2.28 -9.43
CA GLU A 342 -0.79 -1.62 -10.25
C GLU A 342 -0.24 -2.53 -11.36
N SER A 343 -0.07 -3.82 -11.07
CA SER A 343 0.45 -4.78 -12.05
C SER A 343 -0.56 -5.22 -13.12
N GLY A 344 -1.85 -4.86 -13.01
CA GLY A 344 -2.92 -5.32 -13.89
C GLY A 344 -3.09 -6.85 -13.91
N ALA A 345 -2.61 -7.54 -12.88
CA ALA A 345 -2.46 -8.99 -12.83
C ALA A 345 -3.77 -9.78 -12.92
N ARG A 346 -4.92 -9.15 -12.65
CA ARG A 346 -6.24 -9.79 -12.76
C ARG A 346 -6.75 -9.98 -14.21
N LYS A 347 -6.13 -9.32 -15.21
CA LYS A 347 -6.58 -9.40 -16.62
C LYS A 347 -6.23 -10.71 -17.34
N THR A 348 -5.43 -11.58 -16.75
CA THR A 348 -5.05 -12.86 -17.35
C THR A 348 -5.19 -13.98 -16.33
N GLY A 349 -6.26 -14.75 -16.43
CA GLY A 349 -6.49 -16.00 -15.67
C GLY A 349 -5.49 -17.12 -15.98
N GLY A 350 -4.21 -16.81 -16.11
CA GLY A 350 -3.11 -17.71 -16.39
C GLY A 350 -2.24 -17.91 -15.16
N LYS A 351 -2.38 -19.08 -14.51
CA LYS A 351 -1.45 -19.59 -13.50
C LYS A 351 -0.08 -19.86 -14.13
N THR A 352 0.70 -18.83 -14.42
CA THR A 352 2.10 -19.00 -14.76
C THR A 352 2.92 -18.33 -13.67
N ALA A 353 3.61 -19.15 -12.88
CA ALA A 353 4.50 -18.73 -11.81
C ALA A 353 5.61 -17.83 -12.37
N THR A 354 5.38 -16.52 -12.35
CA THR A 354 6.41 -15.53 -12.62
C THR A 354 6.52 -14.68 -11.38
N ILE A 355 7.69 -14.66 -10.76
CA ILE A 355 7.95 -13.78 -9.60
C ILE A 355 7.86 -12.35 -10.12
N LYS A 356 6.81 -11.64 -9.69
CA LYS A 356 6.67 -10.21 -9.92
C LYS A 356 7.41 -9.47 -8.82
N SER A 357 8.70 -9.26 -8.98
CA SER A 357 9.33 -8.13 -8.30
C SER A 357 9.04 -6.87 -9.13
N HIS A 358 8.76 -5.76 -8.48
CA HIS A 358 8.35 -4.49 -9.10
C HIS A 358 9.29 -3.93 -10.19
N HIS A 359 10.45 -4.55 -10.44
CA HIS A 359 11.43 -4.05 -11.41
C HIS A 359 12.15 -5.10 -12.27
N ASN A 360 11.99 -6.43 -12.04
CA ASN A 360 12.59 -7.43 -12.93
C ASN A 360 11.85 -8.77 -12.83
N LEU A 361 11.31 -9.22 -13.95
CA LEU A 361 10.84 -10.60 -14.14
C LEU A 361 12.08 -11.52 -14.20
N ILE A 362 12.48 -12.08 -13.06
CA ILE A 362 13.54 -13.09 -13.05
C ILE A 362 12.86 -14.44 -13.21
N PRO A 363 13.11 -15.16 -14.32
CA PRO A 363 12.57 -16.50 -14.51
C PRO A 363 13.19 -17.45 -13.47
N PHE A 364 12.40 -18.42 -13.02
CA PHE A 364 12.92 -19.51 -12.21
C PHE A 364 14.05 -20.24 -12.97
N PRO A 365 15.12 -20.68 -12.28
CA PRO A 365 16.12 -21.55 -12.88
C PRO A 365 15.48 -22.83 -13.42
N GLU A 366 16.09 -23.42 -14.45
CA GLU A 366 15.65 -24.71 -14.99
C GLU A 366 15.55 -25.76 -13.88
N GLY A 367 14.37 -26.40 -13.77
CA GLY A 367 14.13 -27.48 -12.80
C GLY A 367 13.61 -27.02 -11.44
N VAL A 368 13.46 -25.71 -11.19
CA VAL A 368 12.85 -25.20 -9.96
C VAL A 368 11.41 -24.79 -10.24
N HIS A 369 10.45 -25.41 -9.55
CA HIS A 369 9.03 -25.11 -9.64
C HIS A 369 8.44 -24.99 -8.23
N PHE A 370 7.77 -23.88 -7.96
CA PHE A 370 6.99 -23.69 -6.74
C PHE A 370 5.56 -23.32 -7.10
N ASP A 371 4.62 -23.80 -6.30
CA ASP A 371 3.27 -23.24 -6.24
C ASP A 371 3.33 -21.97 -5.38
N LEU A 372 2.66 -20.88 -5.81
CA LEU A 372 2.67 -19.61 -5.07
C LEU A 372 1.58 -19.59 -3.99
N ILE A 373 1.92 -19.02 -2.83
CA ILE A 373 0.99 -18.65 -1.76
C ILE A 373 1.20 -17.18 -1.47
N GLU A 374 0.18 -16.34 -1.73
CA GLU A 374 0.20 -14.90 -1.55
C GLU A 374 -0.91 -14.50 -0.55
N PRO A 375 -0.71 -14.72 0.75
CA PRO A 375 -1.78 -14.59 1.74
C PRO A 375 -2.19 -13.14 2.03
N LEU A 376 -1.45 -12.15 1.53
CA LEU A 376 -1.70 -10.72 1.75
C LEU A 376 -2.26 -10.01 0.51
N ASP A 377 -2.57 -10.72 -0.55
CA ASP A 377 -2.96 -10.19 -1.86
C ASP A 377 -4.30 -9.41 -1.86
N HIS A 378 -5.07 -9.53 -0.79
CA HIS A 378 -6.33 -8.82 -0.55
C HIS A 378 -6.21 -7.68 0.47
N PHE A 379 -5.03 -7.41 1.04
CA PHE A 379 -4.84 -6.46 2.14
C PHE A 379 -4.18 -5.16 1.68
N PHE A 380 -4.68 -4.03 2.22
CA PHE A 380 -3.96 -2.76 2.15
C PHE A 380 -2.81 -2.74 3.17
N LYS A 381 -1.85 -1.83 2.98
CA LYS A 381 -0.63 -1.75 3.79
C LYS A 381 -0.88 -1.50 5.29
N ASP A 382 -1.90 -0.74 5.62
CA ASP A 382 -2.32 -0.48 6.99
C ASP A 382 -2.95 -1.72 7.63
N GLU A 383 -3.80 -2.46 6.91
CA GLU A 383 -4.36 -3.74 7.36
C GLU A 383 -3.25 -4.79 7.59
N VAL A 384 -2.23 -4.83 6.71
CA VAL A 384 -1.05 -5.71 6.90
C VAL A 384 -0.31 -5.39 8.19
N ARG A 385 -0.20 -4.10 8.55
CA ARG A 385 0.42 -3.71 9.83
C ARG A 385 -0.41 -4.15 11.04
N GLU A 386 -1.71 -3.94 11.00
CA GLU A 386 -2.62 -4.38 12.06
C GLU A 386 -2.59 -5.91 12.21
N LEU A 387 -2.60 -6.64 11.08
CA LEU A 387 -2.43 -8.09 11.05
C LEU A 387 -1.09 -8.51 11.67
N GLY A 388 -0.02 -7.79 11.38
CA GLY A 388 1.30 -8.04 11.96
C GLY A 388 1.31 -7.92 13.49
N LEU A 389 0.66 -6.89 14.04
CA LEU A 389 0.50 -6.73 15.50
C LEU A 389 -0.34 -7.86 16.10
N ALA A 390 -1.47 -8.22 15.45
CA ALA A 390 -2.34 -9.30 15.90
C ALA A 390 -1.64 -10.69 15.86
N LEU A 391 -0.68 -10.88 14.95
CA LEU A 391 0.19 -12.05 14.88
C LEU A 391 1.36 -12.02 15.88
N GLY A 392 1.54 -10.93 16.63
CA GLY A 392 2.57 -10.78 17.66
C GLY A 392 3.91 -10.24 17.17
N LEU A 393 3.97 -9.66 15.98
CA LEU A 393 5.19 -8.96 15.53
C LEU A 393 5.43 -7.70 16.38
N PRO A 394 6.68 -7.41 16.74
CA PRO A 394 6.99 -6.20 17.49
C PRO A 394 6.74 -4.92 16.67
N GLU A 395 6.31 -3.85 17.33
CA GLU A 395 6.00 -2.57 16.68
C GLU A 395 7.14 -2.03 15.80
N HIS A 396 8.39 -2.19 16.20
CA HIS A 396 9.54 -1.70 15.43
C HIS A 396 9.75 -2.43 14.09
N ILE A 397 9.18 -3.63 13.91
CA ILE A 397 9.11 -4.33 12.62
C ILE A 397 7.90 -3.84 11.83
N VAL A 398 6.73 -3.76 12.48
CA VAL A 398 5.46 -3.42 11.84
C VAL A 398 5.43 -1.98 11.31
N TYR A 399 5.91 -1.03 12.10
CA TYR A 399 5.92 0.40 11.74
C TYR A 399 7.25 0.88 11.16
N ARG A 400 8.08 -0.04 10.73
CA ARG A 400 9.32 0.28 10.06
C ARG A 400 9.08 1.12 8.82
N GLN A 401 9.86 2.20 8.66
CA GLN A 401 9.81 3.01 7.47
C GLN A 401 10.22 2.19 6.22
N PRO A 402 9.74 2.54 5.01
CA PRO A 402 10.14 1.88 3.78
C PRO A 402 11.66 1.81 3.62
N PHE A 403 12.13 0.70 3.06
CA PHE A 403 13.53 0.50 2.74
C PHE A 403 13.63 -0.16 1.37
N PRO A 404 14.45 0.36 0.45
CA PRO A 404 14.50 -0.16 -0.90
C PRO A 404 15.15 -1.54 -0.95
N GLY A 405 14.73 -2.39 -1.90
CA GLY A 405 15.29 -3.73 -2.09
C GLY A 405 16.81 -3.75 -2.27
N PRO A 406 17.43 -2.82 -3.05
CA PRO A 406 18.89 -2.73 -3.17
C PRO A 406 19.60 -2.22 -1.90
N GLY A 407 18.88 -1.89 -0.86
CA GLY A 407 19.43 -1.43 0.41
C GLY A 407 20.20 -0.11 0.30
N LEU A 408 21.27 0.00 1.09
CA LEU A 408 22.11 1.19 1.13
C LEU A 408 22.95 1.42 -0.16
N ALA A 409 23.00 0.45 -1.08
CA ALA A 409 23.78 0.60 -2.31
C ALA A 409 23.32 1.78 -3.18
N ILE A 410 22.00 2.04 -3.25
CA ILE A 410 21.40 3.16 -3.99
C ILE A 410 21.38 4.47 -3.19
N ARG A 411 21.91 4.48 -1.99
CA ARG A 411 22.14 5.67 -1.17
C ARG A 411 23.61 6.09 -1.14
N ILE A 412 24.47 5.35 -1.85
CA ILE A 412 25.85 5.73 -2.15
C ILE A 412 25.90 6.14 -3.62
N ILE A 413 25.96 7.45 -3.87
CA ILE A 413 26.06 7.96 -5.23
C ILE A 413 27.47 7.70 -5.76
N GLY A 414 27.58 6.83 -6.78
CA GLY A 414 28.85 6.33 -7.29
C GLY A 414 29.17 4.91 -6.82
N ALA A 415 30.44 4.51 -6.86
CA ALA A 415 30.85 3.14 -6.52
C ALA A 415 30.66 2.82 -5.03
N VAL A 416 30.09 1.65 -4.75
CA VAL A 416 29.95 1.10 -3.40
C VAL A 416 31.30 0.56 -2.91
N SER A 417 31.63 0.82 -1.65
CA SER A 417 32.78 0.18 -1.00
C SER A 417 32.46 -0.11 0.48
N PRO A 418 33.17 -1.06 1.12
CA PRO A 418 32.99 -1.35 2.54
C PRO A 418 33.17 -0.11 3.44
N GLU A 419 34.15 0.75 3.13
CA GLU A 419 34.38 2.02 3.86
C GLU A 419 33.15 2.95 3.77
N LYS A 420 32.61 3.16 2.54
CA LYS A 420 31.47 4.04 2.34
C LYS A 420 30.20 3.47 2.96
N LEU A 421 30.01 2.14 2.90
CA LEU A 421 28.88 1.48 3.57
C LEU A 421 28.94 1.67 5.08
N GLU A 422 30.10 1.52 5.71
CA GLU A 422 30.25 1.71 7.15
C GLU A 422 29.98 3.17 7.57
N ILE A 423 30.50 4.13 6.81
CA ILE A 423 30.24 5.56 7.02
C ILE A 423 28.72 5.82 6.92
N LEU A 424 28.07 5.32 5.84
CA LEU A 424 26.64 5.55 5.63
C LEU A 424 25.78 4.86 6.70
N LYS A 425 26.09 3.62 7.08
CA LYS A 425 25.41 2.89 8.17
C LYS A 425 25.43 3.65 9.48
N ASN A 426 26.59 4.21 9.85
CA ASN A 426 26.75 4.97 11.10
C ASN A 426 26.00 6.31 11.05
N ALA A 427 26.08 7.05 9.93
CA ALA A 427 25.33 8.29 9.75
C ALA A 427 23.81 8.06 9.73
N ASP A 428 23.35 7.05 9.01
CA ASP A 428 21.93 6.68 8.93
C ASP A 428 21.37 6.23 10.29
N ALA A 429 22.17 5.53 11.11
CA ALA A 429 21.77 5.15 12.46
C ALA A 429 21.48 6.36 13.34
N ILE A 430 22.34 7.38 13.30
CA ILE A 430 22.15 8.64 14.06
C ILE A 430 20.88 9.35 13.60
N VAL A 431 20.66 9.44 12.28
CA VAL A 431 19.43 10.06 11.73
C VAL A 431 18.18 9.33 12.20
N ARG A 432 18.20 8.00 12.16
CA ARG A 432 17.06 7.20 12.64
C ARG A 432 16.81 7.42 14.13
N GLU A 433 17.82 7.36 14.98
CA GLU A 433 17.66 7.60 16.41
C GLU A 433 17.03 8.96 16.72
N GLU A 434 17.48 10.03 16.06
CA GLU A 434 16.98 11.39 16.30
C GLU A 434 15.55 11.58 15.75
N LEU A 435 15.25 11.03 14.57
CA LEU A 435 13.95 11.21 13.94
C LEU A 435 12.90 10.21 14.45
N ASP A 436 13.27 9.01 14.87
CA ASP A 436 12.39 8.10 15.61
C ASP A 436 11.95 8.76 16.93
N ALA A 437 12.90 9.37 17.67
CA ALA A 437 12.59 10.11 18.89
C ALA A 437 11.75 11.38 18.63
N TYR A 438 11.92 12.02 17.48
CA TYR A 438 11.09 13.16 17.06
C TYR A 438 9.65 12.71 16.75
N ASN A 439 9.48 11.68 15.92
CA ASN A 439 8.17 11.13 15.58
C ASN A 439 7.44 10.57 16.82
N ALA A 440 8.15 9.93 17.75
CA ALA A 440 7.56 9.43 18.99
C ALA A 440 6.98 10.57 19.84
N ARG A 441 7.67 11.69 19.95
CA ARG A 441 7.16 12.89 20.66
C ARG A 441 5.92 13.48 19.96
N LEU A 442 5.91 13.53 18.63
CA LEU A 442 4.72 13.98 17.89
C LEU A 442 3.53 13.04 18.15
N PHE A 443 3.76 11.74 18.14
CA PHE A 443 2.73 10.75 18.45
C PHE A 443 2.19 10.89 19.88
N GLU A 444 3.05 11.10 20.88
CA GLU A 444 2.62 11.37 22.26
C GLU A 444 1.73 12.62 22.37
N GLN A 445 1.98 13.63 21.54
CA GLN A 445 1.21 14.88 21.55
C GLN A 445 -0.11 14.80 20.78
N THR A 446 -0.17 14.06 19.69
CA THR A 446 -1.31 14.04 18.75
C THR A 446 -2.15 12.78 18.84
N GLY A 447 -1.59 11.67 19.31
CA GLY A 447 -2.20 10.34 19.25
C GLY A 447 -2.19 9.73 17.84
N GLU A 448 -1.63 10.43 16.84
CA GLU A 448 -1.60 10.00 15.44
C GLU A 448 -0.16 9.77 14.96
N ARG A 449 0.14 8.55 14.45
CA ARG A 449 1.49 8.23 13.92
C ARG A 449 1.83 9.00 12.65
N ASN A 450 0.84 9.32 11.84
CA ASN A 450 0.97 10.10 10.60
C ASN A 450 0.44 11.52 10.79
N SER A 451 0.69 12.13 11.96
CA SER A 451 0.32 13.50 12.22
C SER A 451 1.04 14.47 11.27
N GLU A 452 0.49 15.66 11.11
CA GLU A 452 1.15 16.76 10.40
C GLU A 452 2.56 16.96 10.96
N HIS A 453 3.57 17.04 10.08
CA HIS A 453 5.01 17.10 10.39
C HIS A 453 5.68 15.81 10.85
N ALA A 454 4.99 14.67 10.92
CA ALA A 454 5.65 13.39 11.13
C ALA A 454 6.43 12.96 9.89
N CYS A 455 7.70 12.59 10.09
CA CYS A 455 8.52 12.08 9.00
C CYS A 455 8.07 10.68 8.59
N TRP A 456 7.64 10.53 7.33
CA TRP A 456 7.22 9.24 6.79
C TRP A 456 8.41 8.34 6.41
N GLN A 457 9.44 8.94 5.76
CA GLN A 457 10.70 8.26 5.43
C GLN A 457 11.87 9.24 5.60
N TYR A 458 12.99 8.75 6.14
CA TYR A 458 14.20 9.52 6.37
C TYR A 458 15.43 8.64 6.33
N PHE A 459 16.50 9.17 5.76
CA PHE A 459 17.75 8.45 5.56
C PHE A 459 18.91 9.39 5.21
N CYS A 460 20.11 8.82 5.19
CA CYS A 460 21.30 9.47 4.68
C CYS A 460 21.62 9.04 3.25
N VAL A 461 22.15 9.97 2.45
CA VAL A 461 22.77 9.72 1.14
C VAL A 461 24.24 10.13 1.20
N LEU A 462 25.12 9.29 0.70
CA LEU A 462 26.57 9.53 0.67
C LEU A 462 27.04 9.75 -0.76
N PRO A 463 27.21 11.00 -1.22
CA PRO A 463 27.76 11.28 -2.54
C PRO A 463 29.28 11.05 -2.56
N ASP A 464 29.81 10.53 -3.67
CA ASP A 464 31.26 10.27 -3.84
C ASP A 464 32.04 11.53 -4.19
N ILE A 465 31.94 12.53 -3.33
CA ILE A 465 32.67 13.79 -3.41
C ILE A 465 33.38 14.08 -2.10
N LYS A 466 34.36 14.98 -2.11
CA LYS A 466 35.02 15.48 -0.91
C LYS A 466 34.78 16.96 -0.74
N SER A 467 34.56 17.39 0.48
CA SER A 467 34.43 18.80 0.86
C SER A 467 35.55 19.21 1.81
N VAL A 468 35.89 20.50 1.76
CA VAL A 468 36.87 21.09 2.69
C VAL A 468 36.17 21.29 4.04
N GLY A 469 36.85 20.91 5.11
CA GLY A 469 36.48 21.21 6.48
C GLY A 469 37.67 21.72 7.28
N VAL A 470 37.41 22.23 8.47
CA VAL A 470 38.42 22.58 9.48
C VAL A 470 38.05 21.82 10.73
N MET A 471 38.93 20.94 11.20
CA MET A 471 38.78 20.22 12.46
C MET A 471 40.02 20.48 13.33
N GLY A 472 39.80 21.16 14.43
CA GLY A 472 40.89 21.77 15.17
C GLY A 472 41.56 22.88 14.34
N ASP A 473 42.90 22.89 14.28
CA ASP A 473 43.68 23.87 13.52
C ASP A 473 44.06 23.39 12.11
N GLU A 474 43.58 22.19 11.67
CA GLU A 474 43.97 21.61 10.40
C GLU A 474 42.82 21.59 9.37
N ARG A 475 43.16 21.78 8.10
CA ARG A 475 42.23 21.55 6.98
C ARG A 475 42.02 20.05 6.77
N THR A 476 40.77 19.66 6.68
CA THR A 476 40.36 18.30 6.38
C THR A 476 39.66 18.20 5.03
N TYR A 477 39.79 17.06 4.38
CA TYR A 477 39.08 16.72 3.15
C TYR A 477 38.31 15.42 3.41
N ALA A 478 37.02 15.56 3.74
CA ALA A 478 36.16 14.44 4.06
C ALA A 478 34.87 14.49 3.22
N ARG A 479 34.02 13.49 3.34
CA ARG A 479 32.77 13.42 2.58
C ARG A 479 31.67 14.26 3.22
N PRO A 480 30.83 14.93 2.46
CA PRO A 480 29.54 15.39 2.95
C PRO A 480 28.57 14.21 3.01
N VAL A 481 27.58 14.30 3.88
CA VAL A 481 26.38 13.45 3.88
C VAL A 481 25.15 14.32 3.67
N ILE A 482 24.18 13.79 2.92
CA ILE A 482 22.91 14.48 2.67
C ILE A 482 21.84 13.78 3.48
N LEU A 483 21.14 14.54 4.33
CA LEU A 483 19.94 14.13 5.02
C LEU A 483 18.76 14.27 4.05
N ARG A 484 17.98 13.22 3.87
CA ARG A 484 16.68 13.23 3.22
C ARG A 484 15.63 12.85 4.25
N ALA A 485 14.63 13.71 4.48
CA ALA A 485 13.46 13.41 5.30
C ALA A 485 12.23 13.95 4.60
N VAL A 486 11.19 13.13 4.46
CA VAL A 486 9.97 13.46 3.71
C VAL A 486 8.71 13.13 4.50
N GLU A 487 7.69 13.93 4.24
CA GLU A 487 6.29 13.71 4.62
C GLU A 487 5.55 13.17 3.40
N SER A 488 4.80 12.08 3.56
CA SER A 488 3.99 11.47 2.50
C SER A 488 2.89 10.61 3.11
N SER A 489 1.82 10.38 2.37
CA SER A 489 0.76 9.42 2.73
C SER A 489 0.85 8.12 1.94
N ASP A 490 1.30 8.19 0.68
CA ASP A 490 1.18 7.11 -0.29
C ASP A 490 2.44 6.85 -1.13
N ALA A 491 3.52 7.59 -0.89
CA ALA A 491 4.76 7.61 -1.68
C ALA A 491 4.62 8.13 -3.12
N MET A 492 3.42 8.40 -3.62
CA MET A 492 3.22 8.95 -4.98
C MET A 492 3.65 10.40 -5.03
N THR A 493 3.25 11.16 -4.03
CA THR A 493 3.70 12.52 -3.78
C THR A 493 4.38 12.61 -2.42
N ALA A 494 5.41 13.43 -2.31
CA ALA A 494 6.09 13.67 -1.04
C ALA A 494 6.61 15.10 -0.98
N ASP A 495 6.54 15.70 0.19
CA ASP A 495 7.20 16.95 0.46
C ASP A 495 8.34 16.73 1.46
N TRP A 496 9.35 17.63 1.47
CA TRP A 496 10.41 17.56 2.44
C TRP A 496 9.88 17.94 3.84
N ALA A 497 10.29 17.21 4.87
CA ALA A 497 9.85 17.45 6.23
C ALA A 497 10.43 18.77 6.78
N ARG A 498 9.58 19.62 7.40
CA ARG A 498 10.01 20.89 8.02
C ARG A 498 10.51 20.64 9.42
N LEU A 499 11.66 19.96 9.52
CA LEU A 499 12.27 19.63 10.81
C LEU A 499 12.64 20.88 11.61
N PRO A 500 12.41 20.89 12.93
CA PRO A 500 12.90 21.94 13.81
C PRO A 500 14.43 22.11 13.72
N TYR A 501 14.91 23.36 13.73
CA TYR A 501 16.35 23.65 13.60
C TYR A 501 17.20 22.96 14.68
N GLU A 502 16.69 22.78 15.89
CA GLU A 502 17.36 22.06 16.96
C GLU A 502 17.51 20.57 16.70
N VAL A 503 16.59 19.94 15.96
CA VAL A 503 16.70 18.55 15.51
C VAL A 503 17.80 18.45 14.45
N LEU A 504 17.77 19.34 13.44
CA LEU A 504 18.81 19.41 12.42
C LEU A 504 20.20 19.69 13.01
N ALA A 505 20.29 20.57 14.00
CA ALA A 505 21.54 20.89 14.70
C ALA A 505 22.10 19.68 15.45
N ARG A 506 21.24 18.91 16.15
CA ARG A 506 21.67 17.69 16.85
C ARG A 506 22.13 16.62 15.87
N ILE A 507 21.36 16.35 14.82
CA ILE A 507 21.75 15.38 13.77
C ILE A 507 23.09 15.75 13.18
N SER A 508 23.27 17.00 12.73
CA SER A 508 24.51 17.48 12.14
C SER A 508 25.68 17.40 13.11
N GLY A 509 25.49 17.84 14.36
CA GLY A 509 26.52 17.80 15.39
C GLY A 509 26.97 16.37 15.72
N ARG A 510 26.02 15.45 15.88
CA ARG A 510 26.31 14.05 16.16
C ARG A 510 27.01 13.36 14.98
N ILE A 511 26.51 13.53 13.75
CA ILE A 511 27.14 12.91 12.58
C ILE A 511 28.60 13.35 12.42
N VAL A 512 28.89 14.64 12.52
CA VAL A 512 30.26 15.16 12.38
C VAL A 512 31.17 14.71 13.52
N ALA A 513 30.64 14.58 14.73
CA ALA A 513 31.42 14.16 15.89
C ALA A 513 31.63 12.64 15.99
N GLU A 514 30.64 11.86 15.64
CA GLU A 514 30.60 10.40 15.88
C GLU A 514 30.96 9.56 14.65
N VAL A 515 30.88 10.12 13.42
CA VAL A 515 31.13 9.37 12.17
C VAL A 515 32.45 9.83 11.51
N PRO A 516 33.54 9.08 11.66
CA PRO A 516 34.79 9.40 10.98
C PRO A 516 34.63 9.46 9.44
N GLY A 517 35.26 10.44 8.81
CA GLY A 517 35.21 10.60 7.36
C GLY A 517 34.09 11.53 6.84
N ILE A 518 33.27 12.10 7.75
CA ILE A 518 32.27 13.13 7.43
C ILE A 518 32.68 14.47 8.07
N ASN A 519 32.57 15.55 7.28
CA ASN A 519 32.85 16.91 7.77
C ASN A 519 31.71 17.90 7.44
N ARG A 520 30.61 17.41 6.83
CA ARG A 520 29.50 18.27 6.43
C ARG A 520 28.19 17.48 6.33
N VAL A 521 27.10 18.09 6.79
CA VAL A 521 25.73 17.62 6.59
C VAL A 521 24.99 18.65 5.75
N ALA A 522 24.30 18.20 4.69
CA ALA A 522 23.36 18.98 3.89
C ALA A 522 21.95 18.42 4.07
N TYR A 523 20.91 19.24 3.86
CA TYR A 523 19.52 18.81 3.92
C TYR A 523 18.87 18.99 2.55
N ASP A 524 18.28 17.91 2.00
CA ASP A 524 17.56 17.95 0.72
C ASP A 524 16.12 18.43 0.96
N ILE A 525 15.82 19.59 0.40
CA ILE A 525 14.54 20.31 0.51
C ILE A 525 13.70 20.23 -0.76
N THR A 526 13.84 19.17 -1.55
CA THR A 526 13.13 19.02 -2.83
C THR A 526 11.90 18.13 -2.68
N SER A 527 10.76 18.56 -3.23
CA SER A 527 9.51 17.78 -3.24
C SER A 527 9.50 16.70 -4.33
N LYS A 528 8.63 15.72 -4.22
CA LYS A 528 8.28 14.77 -5.27
C LYS A 528 6.84 15.05 -5.75
N PRO A 529 6.59 15.37 -7.03
CA PRO A 529 7.59 15.74 -8.03
C PRO A 529 8.25 17.10 -7.75
N PRO A 530 9.35 17.53 -8.43
CA PRO A 530 9.99 16.88 -9.57
C PRO A 530 11.04 15.81 -9.21
N ALA A 531 11.55 15.81 -7.97
CA ALA A 531 12.50 14.80 -7.54
C ALA A 531 11.81 13.45 -7.20
N THR A 532 12.61 12.43 -6.95
CA THR A 532 12.18 11.18 -6.32
C THR A 532 12.44 11.21 -4.81
N ILE A 533 11.96 10.22 -4.07
CA ILE A 533 12.27 10.09 -2.63
C ILE A 533 13.71 9.58 -2.50
N GLU A 534 14.03 8.44 -3.12
CA GLU A 534 15.42 7.94 -3.21
C GLU A 534 16.21 8.75 -4.25
N TRP A 535 17.52 8.79 -4.11
CA TRP A 535 18.40 9.57 -4.99
C TRP A 535 18.88 8.78 -6.21
N GLU A 536 18.99 7.46 -6.08
CA GLU A 536 19.29 6.54 -7.19
C GLU A 536 18.18 5.49 -7.37
#